data_9566f1706ed591064c42bf7581f82a92
#
_entry.id   9566f1706ed591064c42bf7581f82a92
#
_cell.length_a   1.000
_cell.length_b   1.000
_cell.length_c   1.000
_cell.angle_alpha   90.00
_cell.angle_beta   90.00
_cell.angle_gamma   90.00
#
_symmetry.space_group_name_H-M   'P 1'
#
loop_
_entity.id
_entity.type
_entity.pdbx_description
1 polymer ?
#
loop_
_entity_poly.entity_id
_entity_poly.type
_entity_poly.pdbx_seq_one_letter_code
_entity_poly.pdbx_strand_id
1 'polypeptide(L)'
;MSLPQTVRIREIRDETRAIRTFVLDAEALEAEPGQFIMLWLPGVDEKPMSVACPSPLTVTVARVGPFSTALHQRKVGDRVGWRGPYGRGFSLSICKDRSAMLVGGGYGIVPLYFLAVQAAQRDIQTTVALGARTALDLPYVEQLGALGVDLILATDDGSLGHRGYITDVISRLATWHLHAVYACGPEPMLAAIHRLCRNYDIPGQLSLERYMKCGFGICGQCALDGFLVCQDGPVFDLEQLDGLRDFGYAHRSATGRRLPIR
;
A
#
# COMPACT_ATOMS: atom_id res chain seq x y z
N MET A 1 -18.88 6.67 -12.83
CA MET A 1 -18.85 5.61 -11.79
C MET A 1 -19.03 4.28 -12.51
N SER A 2 -18.04 3.40 -12.49
CA SER A 2 -18.15 2.08 -13.13
C SER A 2 -19.11 1.20 -12.32
N LEU A 3 -19.98 0.46 -13.01
CA LEU A 3 -20.81 -0.55 -12.37
C LEU A 3 -19.93 -1.69 -11.86
N PRO A 4 -20.31 -2.36 -10.76
CA PRO A 4 -19.62 -3.56 -10.30
C PRO A 4 -19.58 -4.63 -11.40
N GLN A 5 -18.41 -5.22 -11.59
CA GLN A 5 -18.19 -6.31 -12.55
C GLN A 5 -17.87 -7.60 -11.79
N THR A 6 -18.25 -8.74 -12.37
CA THR A 6 -17.86 -10.05 -11.82
C THR A 6 -16.94 -10.75 -12.80
N VAL A 7 -15.81 -11.22 -12.27
CA VAL A 7 -14.76 -11.88 -13.05
C VAL A 7 -14.34 -13.19 -12.37
N ARG A 8 -13.60 -14.04 -13.08
CA ARG A 8 -12.99 -15.24 -12.49
C ARG A 8 -11.63 -14.92 -11.93
N ILE A 9 -11.23 -15.63 -10.88
CA ILE A 9 -9.84 -15.71 -10.44
C ILE A 9 -9.11 -16.58 -11.47
N ARG A 10 -8.12 -15.98 -12.15
CA ARG A 10 -7.32 -16.64 -13.18
C ARG A 10 -6.14 -17.41 -12.60
N GLU A 11 -5.51 -16.84 -11.56
CA GLU A 11 -4.33 -17.39 -10.93
C GLU A 11 -4.29 -16.99 -9.45
N ILE A 12 -3.70 -17.85 -8.61
CA ILE A 12 -3.43 -17.57 -7.21
C ILE A 12 -1.96 -17.93 -6.93
N ARG A 13 -1.23 -17.02 -6.31
CA ARG A 13 0.15 -17.23 -5.86
C ARG A 13 0.26 -17.01 -4.37
N ASP A 14 0.98 -17.87 -3.67
CA ASP A 14 1.32 -17.70 -2.25
C ASP A 14 2.60 -16.84 -2.17
N GLU A 15 2.50 -15.62 -1.65
CA GLU A 15 3.65 -14.74 -1.42
C GLU A 15 4.30 -15.05 -0.07
N THR A 16 3.47 -15.29 0.94
CA THR A 16 3.87 -15.72 2.28
C THR A 16 2.79 -16.64 2.86
N ARG A 17 2.97 -17.13 4.10
CA ARG A 17 1.92 -17.93 4.79
C ARG A 17 0.58 -17.18 4.95
N ALA A 18 0.61 -15.86 4.98
CA ALA A 18 -0.55 -15.02 5.24
C ALA A 18 -0.91 -14.09 4.08
N ILE A 19 -0.13 -14.06 3.00
CA ILE A 19 -0.32 -13.14 1.88
C ILE A 19 -0.43 -13.93 0.59
N ARG A 20 -1.49 -13.66 -0.18
CA ARG A 20 -1.76 -14.26 -1.50
C ARG A 20 -1.99 -13.19 -2.55
N THR A 21 -1.47 -13.44 -3.71
CA THR A 21 -1.74 -12.66 -4.93
C THR A 21 -2.81 -13.35 -5.75
N PHE A 22 -3.82 -12.58 -6.16
CA PHE A 22 -4.93 -13.01 -7.01
C PHE A 22 -4.88 -12.26 -8.32
N VAL A 23 -4.71 -12.98 -9.43
CA VAL A 23 -4.81 -12.45 -10.78
C VAL A 23 -6.24 -12.64 -11.25
N LEU A 24 -6.90 -11.57 -11.65
CA LEU A 24 -8.29 -11.57 -12.07
C LEU A 24 -8.40 -11.57 -13.60
N ASP A 25 -9.38 -12.32 -14.12
CA ASP A 25 -9.70 -12.37 -15.55
C ASP A 25 -10.56 -11.15 -15.90
N ALA A 26 -9.95 -9.98 -15.82
CA ALA A 26 -10.55 -8.68 -16.08
C ALA A 26 -9.84 -8.01 -17.26
N GLU A 27 -10.54 -7.14 -17.97
CA GLU A 27 -9.91 -6.23 -18.92
C GLU A 27 -8.84 -5.37 -18.22
N ALA A 28 -7.88 -4.88 -19.01
CA ALA A 28 -6.85 -3.99 -18.49
C ALA A 28 -7.47 -2.75 -17.84
N LEU A 29 -7.00 -2.45 -16.64
CA LEU A 29 -7.46 -1.32 -15.87
C LEU A 29 -6.48 -0.16 -16.05
N GLU A 30 -6.99 1.03 -16.39
CA GLU A 30 -6.21 2.25 -16.28
C GLU A 30 -6.15 2.65 -14.81
N ALA A 31 -5.04 2.35 -14.15
CA ALA A 31 -4.82 2.66 -12.73
C ALA A 31 -3.40 3.16 -12.49
N GLU A 32 -3.28 4.04 -11.49
CA GLU A 32 -2.01 4.54 -10.98
C GLU A 32 -1.57 3.73 -9.74
N PRO A 33 -0.25 3.60 -9.47
CA PRO A 33 0.24 3.01 -8.23
C PRO A 33 -0.38 3.71 -7.01
N GLY A 34 -0.82 2.94 -6.03
CA GLY A 34 -1.48 3.50 -4.85
C GLY A 34 -3.01 3.58 -4.94
N GLN A 35 -3.59 3.57 -6.15
CA GLN A 35 -5.03 3.42 -6.30
C GLN A 35 -5.49 2.01 -5.88
N PHE A 36 -6.78 1.90 -5.59
CA PHE A 36 -7.40 0.67 -5.10
C PHE A 36 -8.70 0.34 -5.87
N ILE A 37 -9.08 -0.91 -5.80
CA ILE A 37 -10.41 -1.38 -6.18
C ILE A 37 -11.19 -1.81 -4.94
N MET A 38 -12.51 -1.72 -5.00
CA MET A 38 -13.38 -2.40 -4.04
C MET A 38 -13.62 -3.81 -4.55
N LEU A 39 -13.05 -4.79 -3.84
CA LEU A 39 -13.19 -6.21 -4.15
C LEU A 39 -14.34 -6.80 -3.32
N TRP A 40 -15.26 -7.50 -3.99
CA TRP A 40 -16.48 -8.01 -3.41
C TRP A 40 -16.57 -9.53 -3.50
N LEU A 41 -16.89 -10.16 -2.38
CA LEU A 41 -17.26 -11.57 -2.30
C LEU A 41 -18.76 -11.68 -2.02
N PRO A 42 -19.58 -12.24 -2.94
CA PRO A 42 -21.00 -12.43 -2.72
C PRO A 42 -21.29 -13.17 -1.41
N GLY A 43 -22.20 -12.61 -0.60
CA GLY A 43 -22.59 -13.20 0.67
C GLY A 43 -21.60 -13.01 1.84
N VAL A 44 -20.48 -12.32 1.61
CA VAL A 44 -19.46 -12.07 2.63
C VAL A 44 -19.33 -10.57 2.93
N ASP A 45 -18.67 -9.82 2.06
CA ASP A 45 -18.42 -8.37 2.24
C ASP A 45 -17.75 -7.78 0.99
N GLU A 46 -17.45 -6.48 1.03
CA GLU A 46 -16.65 -5.73 0.07
C GLU A 46 -15.55 -4.95 0.79
N LYS A 47 -14.31 -5.05 0.29
CA LYS A 47 -13.15 -4.38 0.91
C LYS A 47 -12.25 -3.70 -0.13
N PRO A 48 -11.61 -2.58 0.24
CA PRO A 48 -10.61 -1.94 -0.61
C PRO A 48 -9.35 -2.82 -0.70
N MET A 49 -8.85 -2.99 -1.93
CA MET A 49 -7.60 -3.69 -2.20
C MET A 49 -6.75 -2.85 -3.16
N SER A 50 -5.53 -2.56 -2.76
CA SER A 50 -4.57 -1.85 -3.61
C SER A 50 -4.33 -2.64 -4.90
N VAL A 51 -4.27 -1.92 -6.02
CA VAL A 51 -3.89 -2.51 -7.31
C VAL A 51 -2.41 -2.82 -7.28
N ALA A 52 -2.06 -4.10 -7.42
CA ALA A 52 -0.67 -4.56 -7.52
C ALA A 52 -0.16 -4.52 -8.97
N CYS A 53 -1.05 -4.79 -9.92
CA CYS A 53 -0.81 -4.66 -11.36
C CYS A 53 -2.15 -4.36 -12.07
N PRO A 54 -2.20 -3.39 -13.00
CA PRO A 54 -3.42 -3.04 -13.69
C PRO A 54 -3.75 -3.97 -14.86
N SER A 55 -2.75 -4.68 -15.41
CA SER A 55 -2.92 -5.57 -16.56
C SER A 55 -1.91 -6.74 -16.52
N PRO A 56 -2.36 -7.97 -16.25
CA PRO A 56 -3.72 -8.35 -15.81
C PRO A 56 -4.04 -7.77 -14.43
N LEU A 57 -5.32 -7.44 -14.18
CA LEU A 57 -5.74 -6.89 -12.90
C LEU A 57 -5.37 -7.83 -11.76
N THR A 58 -4.50 -7.35 -10.88
CA THR A 58 -3.91 -8.16 -9.81
C THR A 58 -4.04 -7.44 -8.47
N VAL A 59 -4.44 -8.17 -7.45
CA VAL A 59 -4.47 -7.71 -6.07
C VAL A 59 -3.70 -8.68 -5.17
N THR A 60 -3.02 -8.16 -4.17
CA THR A 60 -2.31 -8.98 -3.17
C THR A 60 -2.90 -8.69 -1.79
N VAL A 61 -3.31 -9.74 -1.12
CA VAL A 61 -4.19 -9.66 0.06
C VAL A 61 -3.61 -10.44 1.23
N ALA A 62 -3.41 -9.74 2.35
CA ALA A 62 -3.05 -10.35 3.62
C ALA A 62 -4.31 -10.90 4.33
N ARG A 63 -4.18 -12.07 4.93
CA ARG A 63 -5.24 -12.72 5.71
C ARG A 63 -5.33 -12.12 7.11
N VAL A 64 -6.07 -11.02 7.25
CA VAL A 64 -6.16 -10.24 8.48
C VAL A 64 -7.56 -10.20 9.10
N GLY A 65 -8.59 -10.70 8.40
CA GLY A 65 -9.96 -10.63 8.89
C GLY A 65 -10.93 -11.56 8.13
N PRO A 66 -12.24 -11.53 8.46
CA PRO A 66 -13.21 -12.47 7.88
C PRO A 66 -13.26 -12.43 6.35
N PHE A 67 -13.28 -11.25 5.73
CA PHE A 67 -13.29 -11.09 4.28
C PHE A 67 -12.05 -11.71 3.63
N SER A 68 -10.84 -11.33 4.08
CA SER A 68 -9.60 -11.83 3.51
C SER A 68 -9.42 -13.33 3.77
N THR A 69 -9.90 -13.86 4.90
CA THR A 69 -9.93 -15.30 5.16
C THR A 69 -10.83 -16.02 4.16
N ALA A 70 -12.03 -15.49 3.89
CA ALA A 70 -12.95 -16.07 2.90
C ALA A 70 -12.37 -15.98 1.48
N LEU A 71 -11.67 -14.90 1.15
CA LEU A 71 -10.98 -14.75 -0.15
C LEU A 71 -9.84 -15.78 -0.29
N HIS A 72 -9.06 -16.02 0.77
CA HIS A 72 -7.99 -17.03 0.76
C HIS A 72 -8.49 -18.47 0.61
N GLN A 73 -9.77 -18.73 0.84
CA GLN A 73 -10.39 -20.04 0.60
C GLN A 73 -10.85 -20.23 -0.85
N ARG A 74 -10.81 -19.16 -1.68
CA ARG A 74 -11.19 -19.23 -3.09
C ARG A 74 -10.14 -19.98 -3.91
N LYS A 75 -10.60 -20.52 -5.03
CA LYS A 75 -9.81 -21.31 -5.99
C LYS A 75 -9.78 -20.61 -7.34
N VAL A 76 -8.84 -20.98 -8.17
CA VAL A 76 -8.83 -20.61 -9.59
C VAL A 76 -10.15 -21.04 -10.22
N GLY A 77 -10.77 -20.13 -10.98
CA GLY A 77 -12.09 -20.30 -11.58
C GLY A 77 -13.26 -19.75 -10.75
N ASP A 78 -13.09 -19.52 -9.43
CA ASP A 78 -14.11 -18.89 -8.60
C ASP A 78 -14.37 -17.44 -9.05
N ARG A 79 -15.60 -16.97 -8.81
CA ARG A 79 -15.99 -15.59 -9.15
C ARG A 79 -15.82 -14.64 -7.97
N VAL A 80 -15.33 -13.45 -8.29
CA VAL A 80 -15.27 -12.29 -7.41
C VAL A 80 -15.87 -11.09 -8.15
N GLY A 81 -16.40 -10.13 -7.38
CA GLY A 81 -16.82 -8.86 -7.94
C GLY A 81 -15.80 -7.77 -7.66
N TRP A 82 -15.74 -6.75 -8.51
CA TRP A 82 -14.90 -5.59 -8.29
C TRP A 82 -15.49 -4.33 -8.93
N ARG A 83 -15.07 -3.19 -8.45
CA ARG A 83 -15.35 -1.86 -9.00
C ARG A 83 -14.23 -0.90 -8.66
N GLY A 84 -13.99 0.07 -9.50
CA GLY A 84 -12.90 1.04 -9.40
C GLY A 84 -12.27 1.34 -10.76
N PRO A 85 -11.04 1.87 -10.83
CA PRO A 85 -10.18 2.21 -9.68
C PRO A 85 -10.69 3.44 -8.92
N TYR A 86 -10.27 3.58 -7.67
CA TYR A 86 -10.63 4.69 -6.81
C TYR A 86 -9.41 5.31 -6.15
N GLY A 87 -9.59 6.54 -5.68
CA GLY A 87 -8.61 7.27 -4.95
C GLY A 87 -7.51 7.89 -5.81
N ARG A 88 -6.61 8.59 -5.14
CA ARG A 88 -5.43 9.25 -5.73
C ARG A 88 -4.22 8.32 -5.64
N GLY A 89 -3.48 8.18 -6.72
CA GLY A 89 -2.25 7.40 -6.80
C GLY A 89 -1.00 8.18 -6.43
N PHE A 90 0.13 7.48 -6.36
CA PHE A 90 1.46 8.05 -6.26
C PHE A 90 1.87 8.75 -7.56
N SER A 91 2.59 9.88 -7.44
CA SER A 91 3.15 10.60 -8.57
C SER A 91 4.67 10.61 -8.53
N LEU A 92 5.32 10.08 -9.56
CA LEU A 92 6.77 10.16 -9.72
C LEU A 92 7.27 11.55 -10.11
N SER A 93 6.39 12.54 -10.30
CA SER A 93 6.76 13.92 -10.66
C SER A 93 7.58 14.64 -9.59
N ILE A 94 7.51 14.18 -8.33
CA ILE A 94 8.30 14.73 -7.23
C ILE A 94 9.77 14.24 -7.23
N CYS A 95 10.10 13.23 -8.02
CA CYS A 95 11.48 12.72 -8.21
C CYS A 95 12.26 13.59 -9.18
N LYS A 96 12.70 14.78 -8.74
CA LYS A 96 13.38 15.75 -9.61
C LYS A 96 14.71 15.23 -10.17
N ASP A 97 15.46 14.46 -9.38
CA ASP A 97 16.82 13.99 -9.72
C ASP A 97 16.88 12.47 -10.05
N ARG A 98 15.75 11.90 -10.45
CA ARG A 98 15.62 10.49 -10.86
C ARG A 98 16.06 9.48 -9.80
N SER A 99 15.91 9.79 -8.52
CA SER A 99 16.10 8.82 -7.44
C SER A 99 14.94 8.84 -6.45
N ALA A 100 14.54 7.66 -5.98
CA ALA A 100 13.42 7.49 -5.08
C ALA A 100 13.72 6.44 -4.01
N MET A 101 13.21 6.65 -2.80
CA MET A 101 13.14 5.64 -1.77
C MET A 101 11.68 5.21 -1.55
N LEU A 102 11.44 3.91 -1.69
CA LEU A 102 10.14 3.30 -1.41
C LEU A 102 10.20 2.57 -0.06
N VAL A 103 9.34 2.93 0.88
CA VAL A 103 9.38 2.36 2.24
C VAL A 103 8.11 1.56 2.50
N GLY A 104 8.24 0.24 2.52
CA GLY A 104 7.14 -0.71 2.72
C GLY A 104 7.13 -1.32 4.12
N GLY A 105 5.95 -1.38 4.75
CA GLY A 105 5.72 -2.16 5.98
C GLY A 105 4.81 -3.35 5.71
N GLY A 106 5.35 -4.58 5.74
CA GLY A 106 4.59 -5.79 5.44
C GLY A 106 3.90 -5.72 4.08
N TYR A 107 2.59 -5.98 4.03
CA TYR A 107 1.81 -5.92 2.78
C TYR A 107 1.65 -4.49 2.19
N GLY A 108 2.09 -3.44 2.89
CA GLY A 108 2.20 -2.09 2.33
C GLY A 108 3.17 -1.98 1.15
N ILE A 109 4.00 -2.98 0.90
CA ILE A 109 4.84 -3.06 -0.30
C ILE A 109 4.02 -3.20 -1.59
N VAL A 110 2.78 -3.67 -1.53
CA VAL A 110 1.97 -3.99 -2.73
C VAL A 110 1.80 -2.79 -3.67
N PRO A 111 1.27 -1.63 -3.24
CA PRO A 111 1.19 -0.45 -4.11
C PRO A 111 2.56 0.12 -4.47
N LEU A 112 3.59 -0.07 -3.62
CA LEU A 112 4.95 0.37 -3.87
C LEU A 112 5.67 -0.51 -4.91
N TYR A 113 5.35 -1.81 -4.99
CA TYR A 113 5.85 -2.67 -6.06
C TYR A 113 5.37 -2.18 -7.43
N PHE A 114 4.09 -1.82 -7.57
CA PHE A 114 3.60 -1.23 -8.81
C PHE A 114 4.31 0.10 -9.13
N LEU A 115 4.57 0.94 -8.12
CA LEU A 115 5.35 2.16 -8.28
C LEU A 115 6.80 1.88 -8.70
N ALA A 116 7.46 0.85 -8.12
CA ALA A 116 8.82 0.43 -8.48
C ALA A 116 8.90 -0.01 -9.95
N VAL A 117 7.90 -0.77 -10.43
CA VAL A 117 7.80 -1.15 -11.86
C VAL A 117 7.72 0.08 -12.75
N GLN A 118 6.89 1.06 -12.40
CA GLN A 118 6.79 2.31 -13.17
C GLN A 118 8.06 3.17 -13.08
N ALA A 119 8.74 3.18 -11.94
CA ALA A 119 10.00 3.89 -11.75
C ALA A 119 11.11 3.30 -12.64
N ALA A 120 11.21 1.96 -12.67
CA ALA A 120 12.16 1.25 -13.53
C ALA A 120 11.91 1.55 -15.02
N GLN A 121 10.64 1.60 -15.47
CA GLN A 121 10.28 1.97 -16.85
C GLN A 121 10.67 3.41 -17.23
N ARG A 122 10.94 4.27 -16.24
CA ARG A 122 11.31 5.69 -16.42
C ARG A 122 12.76 5.98 -16.07
N ASP A 123 13.58 4.95 -15.91
CA ASP A 123 14.99 5.05 -15.50
C ASP A 123 15.20 5.85 -14.21
N ILE A 124 14.28 5.69 -13.23
CA ILE A 124 14.42 6.27 -11.90
C ILE A 124 15.13 5.25 -11.01
N GLN A 125 16.30 5.63 -10.50
CA GLN A 125 17.02 4.81 -9.53
C GLN A 125 16.18 4.64 -8.26
N THR A 126 15.93 3.41 -7.86
CA THR A 126 15.01 3.12 -6.77
C THR A 126 15.69 2.28 -5.70
N THR A 127 15.63 2.76 -4.46
CA THR A 127 15.96 1.99 -3.27
C THR A 127 14.65 1.58 -2.60
N VAL A 128 14.46 0.29 -2.33
CA VAL A 128 13.28 -0.21 -1.60
C VAL A 128 13.70 -0.66 -0.21
N ALA A 129 13.14 -0.01 0.80
CA ALA A 129 13.31 -0.36 2.20
C ALA A 129 12.05 -1.09 2.69
N LEU A 130 12.15 -2.39 2.98
CA LEU A 130 11.02 -3.23 3.37
C LEU A 130 11.23 -3.78 4.79
N GLY A 131 10.24 -3.52 5.66
CA GLY A 131 10.19 -4.03 7.02
C GLY A 131 9.07 -5.03 7.25
N ALA A 132 9.31 -6.07 8.07
CA ALA A 132 8.30 -7.02 8.53
C ALA A 132 8.65 -7.56 9.92
N ARG A 133 7.77 -8.37 10.51
CA ARG A 133 8.06 -9.00 11.81
C ARG A 133 9.14 -10.07 11.70
N THR A 134 9.08 -10.89 10.68
CA THR A 134 10.02 -11.97 10.42
C THR A 134 10.37 -12.07 8.93
N ALA A 135 11.42 -12.79 8.57
CA ALA A 135 11.78 -13.06 7.17
C ALA A 135 10.64 -13.73 6.38
N LEU A 136 9.83 -14.57 7.05
CA LEU A 136 8.71 -15.27 6.42
C LEU A 136 7.49 -14.36 6.15
N ASP A 137 7.49 -13.14 6.68
CA ASP A 137 6.44 -12.14 6.50
C ASP A 137 6.80 -11.09 5.44
N LEU A 138 7.97 -11.19 4.80
CA LEU A 138 8.45 -10.27 3.75
C LEU A 138 7.92 -10.69 2.37
N PRO A 139 6.89 -10.02 1.81
CA PRO A 139 6.41 -10.32 0.47
C PRO A 139 7.25 -9.60 -0.59
N TYR A 140 7.23 -10.10 -1.81
CA TYR A 140 7.82 -9.46 -3.00
C TYR A 140 9.35 -9.30 -3.02
N VAL A 141 10.11 -9.95 -2.14
CA VAL A 141 11.57 -9.79 -2.09
C VAL A 141 12.22 -10.23 -3.41
N GLU A 142 11.81 -11.40 -3.95
CA GLU A 142 12.33 -11.92 -5.21
C GLU A 142 11.91 -11.04 -6.41
N GLN A 143 10.65 -10.62 -6.45
CA GLN A 143 10.12 -9.79 -7.52
C GLN A 143 10.79 -8.40 -7.55
N LEU A 144 11.06 -7.81 -6.40
CA LEU A 144 11.79 -6.56 -6.28
C LEU A 144 13.26 -6.72 -6.71
N GLY A 145 13.90 -7.81 -6.29
CA GLY A 145 15.26 -8.14 -6.74
C GLY A 145 15.37 -8.28 -8.26
N ALA A 146 14.35 -8.88 -8.89
CA ALA A 146 14.29 -9.01 -10.35
C ALA A 146 14.14 -7.68 -11.10
N LEU A 147 13.65 -6.62 -10.43
CA LEU A 147 13.59 -5.26 -10.99
C LEU A 147 14.96 -4.54 -10.97
N GLY A 148 15.98 -5.11 -10.31
CA GLY A 148 17.28 -4.47 -10.16
C GLY A 148 17.30 -3.27 -9.22
N VAL A 149 16.35 -3.18 -8.29
CA VAL A 149 16.31 -2.14 -7.26
C VAL A 149 17.27 -2.46 -6.11
N ASP A 150 17.79 -1.45 -5.44
CA ASP A 150 18.56 -1.62 -4.21
C ASP A 150 17.61 -1.99 -3.07
N LEU A 151 17.81 -3.17 -2.44
CA LEU A 151 16.97 -3.67 -1.36
C LEU A 151 17.61 -3.45 0.01
N ILE A 152 16.85 -2.84 0.92
CA ILE A 152 17.15 -2.73 2.34
C ILE A 152 16.06 -3.48 3.09
N LEU A 153 16.44 -4.52 3.83
CA LEU A 153 15.50 -5.36 4.57
C LEU A 153 15.70 -5.18 6.08
N ALA A 154 14.60 -5.18 6.82
CA ALA A 154 14.59 -5.19 8.27
C ALA A 154 13.53 -6.15 8.79
N THR A 155 13.85 -6.88 9.86
CA THR A 155 12.88 -7.73 10.56
C THR A 155 12.97 -7.49 12.07
N ASP A 156 11.81 -7.45 12.72
CA ASP A 156 11.76 -7.16 14.17
C ASP A 156 12.58 -8.19 14.97
N ASP A 157 12.54 -9.47 14.54
CA ASP A 157 13.26 -10.57 15.18
C ASP A 157 14.74 -10.72 14.73
N GLY A 158 15.14 -10.02 13.66
CA GLY A 158 16.48 -10.12 13.07
C GLY A 158 16.72 -11.36 12.22
N SER A 159 15.67 -12.05 11.79
CA SER A 159 15.78 -13.25 10.95
C SER A 159 16.27 -12.96 9.52
N LEU A 160 16.15 -11.71 9.04
CA LEU A 160 16.71 -11.24 7.78
C LEU A 160 16.98 -9.74 7.82
N GLY A 161 18.13 -9.31 7.32
CA GLY A 161 18.49 -7.90 7.22
C GLY A 161 18.79 -7.25 8.57
N HIS A 162 18.39 -5.98 8.74
CA HIS A 162 18.55 -5.27 10.00
C HIS A 162 17.58 -5.81 11.06
N ARG A 163 18.08 -6.02 12.29
CA ARG A 163 17.22 -6.36 13.43
C ARG A 163 16.59 -5.11 13.99
N GLY A 164 15.27 -5.01 13.96
CA GLY A 164 14.50 -3.87 14.42
C GLY A 164 13.62 -3.27 13.32
N TYR A 165 13.19 -2.03 13.51
CA TYR A 165 12.28 -1.39 12.59
C TYR A 165 13.00 -0.81 11.37
N ILE A 166 12.34 -0.86 10.22
CA ILE A 166 12.88 -0.26 8.98
C ILE A 166 13.11 1.24 9.14
N THR A 167 12.35 1.94 9.97
CA THR A 167 12.53 3.35 10.30
C THR A 167 13.87 3.66 10.97
N ASP A 168 14.45 2.71 11.71
CA ASP A 168 15.76 2.88 12.35
C ASP A 168 16.88 2.91 11.30
N VAL A 169 16.73 2.12 10.24
CA VAL A 169 17.65 2.12 9.09
C VAL A 169 17.52 3.41 8.30
N ILE A 170 16.29 3.80 7.96
CA ILE A 170 16.02 4.98 7.14
C ILE A 170 16.49 6.27 7.84
N SER A 171 16.32 6.37 9.17
CA SER A 171 16.77 7.54 9.91
C SER A 171 18.30 7.77 9.82
N ARG A 172 19.08 6.70 9.64
CA ARG A 172 20.53 6.77 9.41
C ARG A 172 20.89 7.13 7.97
N LEU A 173 20.01 6.78 7.01
CA LEU A 173 20.19 7.07 5.58
C LEU A 173 19.69 8.46 5.20
N ALA A 174 18.79 9.06 5.97
CA ALA A 174 18.19 10.36 5.67
C ALA A 174 19.19 11.53 5.63
N THR A 175 20.43 11.32 6.12
CA THR A 175 21.55 12.26 5.93
C THR A 175 22.15 12.20 4.50
N TRP A 176 21.69 11.29 3.63
CA TRP A 176 22.24 11.01 2.32
C TRP A 176 21.21 11.38 1.24
N HIS A 177 21.19 12.61 0.79
CA HIS A 177 20.54 13.11 -0.45
C HIS A 177 19.39 12.25 -1.01
N LEU A 178 18.37 11.98 -0.19
CA LEU A 178 17.14 11.35 -0.68
C LEU A 178 16.33 12.40 -1.45
N HIS A 179 16.00 12.10 -2.70
CA HIS A 179 15.30 13.05 -3.55
C HIS A 179 13.79 12.97 -3.44
N ALA A 180 13.22 11.79 -3.14
CA ALA A 180 11.80 11.62 -2.85
C ALA A 180 11.57 10.34 -2.04
N VAL A 181 10.62 10.38 -1.11
CA VAL A 181 10.22 9.23 -0.29
C VAL A 181 8.76 8.88 -0.54
N TYR A 182 8.50 7.62 -0.82
CA TYR A 182 7.16 7.05 -0.96
C TYR A 182 6.97 5.95 0.08
N ALA A 183 5.90 6.02 0.86
CA ALA A 183 5.72 5.00 1.89
C ALA A 183 4.29 4.47 1.97
N CYS A 184 4.18 3.17 2.32
CA CYS A 184 2.92 2.50 2.63
C CYS A 184 3.16 1.41 3.67
N GLY A 185 2.31 1.35 4.69
CA GLY A 185 2.40 0.38 5.78
C GLY A 185 1.70 0.84 7.05
N PRO A 186 2.06 0.30 8.21
CA PRO A 186 1.47 0.67 9.49
C PRO A 186 1.59 2.17 9.76
N GLU A 187 0.52 2.78 10.23
CA GLU A 187 0.47 4.23 10.39
C GLU A 187 1.51 4.81 11.37
N PRO A 188 1.92 4.11 12.47
CA PRO A 188 3.05 4.57 13.29
C PRO A 188 4.37 4.68 12.48
N MET A 189 4.61 3.76 11.53
CA MET A 189 5.74 3.83 10.62
C MET A 189 5.61 5.05 9.69
N LEU A 190 4.43 5.28 9.10
CA LEU A 190 4.18 6.43 8.23
C LEU A 190 4.36 7.76 8.97
N ALA A 191 3.89 7.86 10.21
CA ALA A 191 4.08 9.05 11.05
C ALA A 191 5.57 9.29 11.39
N ALA A 192 6.37 8.25 11.58
CA ALA A 192 7.80 8.37 11.77
C ALA A 192 8.52 8.87 10.50
N ILE A 193 8.14 8.32 9.34
CA ILE A 193 8.68 8.73 8.03
C ILE A 193 8.27 10.17 7.72
N HIS A 194 7.02 10.56 7.98
CA HIS A 194 6.54 11.93 7.82
C HIS A 194 7.43 12.92 8.59
N ARG A 195 7.63 12.68 9.91
CA ARG A 195 8.50 13.53 10.73
C ARG A 195 9.92 13.61 10.20
N LEU A 196 10.48 12.48 9.78
CA LEU A 196 11.82 12.41 9.22
C LEU A 196 11.92 13.25 7.94
N CYS A 197 11.02 13.08 7.00
CA CYS A 197 11.02 13.83 5.75
C CYS A 197 10.84 15.34 5.99
N ARG A 198 9.96 15.74 6.93
CA ARG A 198 9.77 17.15 7.28
C ARG A 198 11.01 17.76 7.95
N ASN A 199 11.73 17.01 8.79
CA ASN A 199 12.95 17.48 9.44
C ASN A 199 14.13 17.71 8.47
N TYR A 200 14.16 16.98 7.35
CA TYR A 200 15.24 17.04 6.35
C TYR A 200 14.81 17.69 5.04
N ASP A 201 13.60 18.28 4.99
CA ASP A 201 13.01 18.90 3.77
C ASP A 201 13.01 17.96 2.55
N ILE A 202 12.72 16.69 2.79
CA ILE A 202 12.65 15.66 1.75
C ILE A 202 11.19 15.57 1.26
N PRO A 203 10.91 15.76 -0.05
CA PRO A 203 9.56 15.59 -0.58
C PRO A 203 9.12 14.14 -0.48
N GLY A 204 7.83 13.91 -0.26
CA GLY A 204 7.34 12.54 -0.16
C GLY A 204 5.83 12.42 -0.25
N GLN A 205 5.40 11.18 -0.44
CA GLN A 205 3.98 10.79 -0.48
C GLN A 205 3.76 9.54 0.38
N LEU A 206 2.70 9.56 1.16
CA LEU A 206 2.32 8.47 2.07
C LEU A 206 0.95 7.91 1.69
N SER A 207 0.85 6.59 1.57
CA SER A 207 -0.42 5.90 1.36
C SER A 207 -0.99 5.43 2.69
N LEU A 208 -2.17 5.95 3.05
CA LEU A 208 -2.84 5.68 4.31
C LEU A 208 -3.94 4.64 4.16
N GLU A 209 -4.09 3.80 5.17
CA GLU A 209 -5.17 2.85 5.28
C GLU A 209 -6.25 3.36 6.23
N ARG A 210 -7.51 3.32 5.80
CA ARG A 210 -8.70 3.61 6.62
C ARG A 210 -9.79 2.60 6.35
N TYR A 211 -10.67 2.41 7.31
CA TYR A 211 -11.87 1.62 7.08
C TYR A 211 -12.71 2.28 5.98
N MET A 212 -12.94 1.57 4.89
CA MET A 212 -13.72 2.05 3.75
C MET A 212 -14.99 1.21 3.57
N LYS A 213 -16.09 1.89 3.23
CA LYS A 213 -17.37 1.27 2.95
C LYS A 213 -17.85 1.56 1.53
N CYS A 214 -18.00 2.83 1.15
CA CYS A 214 -18.44 3.17 -0.21
C CYS A 214 -17.28 3.19 -1.23
N GLY A 215 -16.09 3.64 -0.86
CA GLY A 215 -14.91 3.74 -1.73
C GLY A 215 -14.88 4.98 -2.64
N PHE A 216 -15.90 5.85 -2.62
CA PHE A 216 -16.04 6.98 -3.56
C PHE A 216 -16.61 8.27 -2.94
N GLY A 217 -16.34 8.51 -1.66
CA GLY A 217 -16.51 9.84 -1.05
C GLY A 217 -17.89 10.16 -0.45
N ILE A 218 -18.85 9.21 -0.35
CA ILE A 218 -20.21 9.53 0.12
C ILE A 218 -20.41 9.25 1.63
N CYS A 219 -19.91 8.11 2.14
CA CYS A 219 -20.33 7.64 3.45
C CYS A 219 -19.56 8.25 4.64
N GLY A 220 -18.44 8.93 4.41
CA GLY A 220 -17.60 9.54 5.45
C GLY A 220 -16.86 8.55 6.37
N GLN A 221 -16.97 7.24 6.14
CA GLN A 221 -16.40 6.21 7.01
C GLN A 221 -14.87 6.24 7.05
N CYS A 222 -14.23 6.66 5.96
CA CYS A 222 -12.79 6.78 5.81
C CYS A 222 -12.26 8.19 6.18
N ALA A 223 -13.03 8.99 6.92
CA ALA A 223 -12.63 10.34 7.25
C ALA A 223 -11.31 10.38 8.04
N LEU A 224 -10.44 11.29 7.65
CA LEU A 224 -9.20 11.69 8.29
C LEU A 224 -9.23 13.21 8.43
N ASP A 225 -9.62 13.70 9.60
CA ASP A 225 -9.93 15.11 9.85
C ASP A 225 -10.87 15.69 8.77
N GLY A 226 -10.43 16.57 7.90
CA GLY A 226 -11.23 17.15 6.80
C GLY A 226 -11.20 16.38 5.49
N PHE A 227 -10.41 15.29 5.37
CA PHE A 227 -10.27 14.51 4.15
C PHE A 227 -11.09 13.22 4.16
N LEU A 228 -11.46 12.74 2.97
CA LEU A 228 -12.01 11.42 2.74
C LEU A 228 -10.95 10.56 2.04
N VAL A 229 -10.32 9.63 2.77
CA VAL A 229 -9.18 8.84 2.26
C VAL A 229 -9.49 8.10 0.97
N CYS A 230 -10.73 7.67 0.74
CA CYS A 230 -11.12 7.01 -0.50
C CYS A 230 -11.24 7.94 -1.72
N GLN A 231 -11.25 9.25 -1.53
CA GLN A 231 -11.42 10.26 -2.59
C GLN A 231 -10.19 11.18 -2.68
N ASP A 232 -9.77 11.76 -1.54
CA ASP A 232 -8.66 12.71 -1.46
C ASP A 232 -7.31 12.01 -1.37
N GLY A 233 -7.31 10.74 -0.91
CA GLY A 233 -6.20 9.80 -0.84
C GLY A 233 -6.47 8.56 -1.69
N PRO A 234 -5.94 7.37 -1.33
CA PRO A 234 -5.19 7.06 -0.11
C PRO A 234 -3.79 7.68 -0.05
N VAL A 235 -3.25 8.15 -1.16
CA VAL A 235 -1.94 8.78 -1.25
C VAL A 235 -2.06 10.28 -0.98
N PHE A 236 -1.32 10.73 0.01
CA PHE A 236 -1.25 12.13 0.44
C PHE A 236 0.18 12.66 0.30
N ASP A 237 0.33 13.88 -0.14
CA ASP A 237 1.58 14.62 -0.02
C ASP A 237 1.85 14.94 1.46
N LEU A 238 3.11 15.08 1.87
CA LEU A 238 3.47 15.29 3.28
C LEU A 238 2.79 16.52 3.88
N GLU A 239 2.70 17.60 3.08
CA GLU A 239 2.08 18.88 3.49
C GLU A 239 0.60 18.71 3.85
N GLN A 240 -0.13 17.82 3.19
CA GLN A 240 -1.53 17.55 3.47
C GLN A 240 -1.75 16.86 4.82
N LEU A 241 -0.70 16.22 5.35
CA LEU A 241 -0.73 15.50 6.62
C LEU A 241 -0.25 16.36 7.80
N ASP A 242 0.29 17.54 7.54
CA ASP A 242 0.77 18.46 8.57
C ASP A 242 -0.39 18.93 9.46
N GLY A 243 -0.20 18.79 10.77
CA GLY A 243 -1.16 19.27 11.77
C GLY A 243 -2.47 18.50 11.88
N LEU A 244 -2.64 17.39 11.15
CA LEU A 244 -3.82 16.54 11.29
C LEU A 244 -3.86 15.88 12.67
N ARG A 245 -5.04 15.87 13.31
CA ARG A 245 -5.24 15.36 14.68
C ARG A 245 -5.34 13.84 14.74
N ASP A 246 -5.81 13.22 13.65
CA ASP A 246 -6.02 11.77 13.58
C ASP A 246 -4.83 11.04 12.97
N PHE A 247 -4.02 11.70 12.12
CA PHE A 247 -2.87 11.06 11.49
C PHE A 247 -1.80 10.65 12.53
N GLY A 248 -1.52 9.36 12.61
CA GLY A 248 -0.59 8.76 13.56
C GLY A 248 -1.16 8.52 14.97
N TYR A 249 -2.41 8.94 15.23
CA TYR A 249 -3.01 8.87 16.57
C TYR A 249 -4.33 8.11 16.63
N ALA A 250 -5.17 8.22 15.61
CA ALA A 250 -6.50 7.62 15.67
C ALA A 250 -7.06 7.26 14.28
N HIS A 251 -7.97 6.30 14.27
CA HIS A 251 -8.75 5.91 13.10
C HIS A 251 -10.22 5.69 13.48
N ARG A 252 -11.10 5.53 12.49
CA ARG A 252 -12.50 5.20 12.69
C ARG A 252 -12.74 3.70 12.52
N SER A 253 -13.50 3.11 13.45
CA SER A 253 -13.99 1.74 13.35
C SER A 253 -15.06 1.60 12.26
N ALA A 254 -15.51 0.37 11.99
CA ALA A 254 -16.63 0.06 11.11
C ALA A 254 -17.97 0.77 11.52
N THR A 255 -18.11 1.13 12.78
CA THR A 255 -19.28 1.87 13.31
C THR A 255 -19.08 3.39 13.33
N GLY A 256 -17.94 3.91 12.80
CA GLY A 256 -17.60 5.32 12.80
C GLY A 256 -16.99 5.85 14.11
N ARG A 257 -16.85 4.99 15.14
CA ARG A 257 -16.25 5.40 16.42
C ARG A 257 -14.75 5.67 16.23
N ARG A 258 -14.28 6.80 16.78
CA ARG A 258 -12.85 7.13 16.82
C ARG A 258 -12.13 6.22 17.82
N LEU A 259 -11.10 5.55 17.38
CA LEU A 259 -10.26 4.64 18.17
C LEU A 259 -8.78 5.06 18.07
N PRO A 260 -7.99 4.93 19.15
CA PRO A 260 -6.55 5.19 19.08
C PRO A 260 -5.86 4.15 18.22
N ILE A 261 -4.81 4.56 17.52
CA ILE A 261 -3.87 3.65 16.85
C ILE A 261 -2.97 3.04 17.94
N ARG A 262 -2.79 1.73 17.88
CA ARG A 262 -1.99 0.96 18.84
C ARG A 262 -0.67 0.54 18.21
#